data_a18ad7f72d97746bb0acbb9efef13407
#
_entry.id   a18ad7f72d97746bb0acbb9efef13407
#
_cell.length_a   1.000
_cell.length_b   1.000
_cell.length_c   1.000
_cell.angle_alpha   90.00
_cell.angle_beta   90.00
_cell.angle_gamma   90.00
#
_symmetry.space_group_name_H-M   'P 1'
#
loop_
_entity.id
_entity.type
_entity.pdbx_description
1 polymer ?
#
loop_
_entity_poly.entity_id
_entity_poly.type
_entity_poly.pdbx_seq_one_letter_code
_entity_poly.pdbx_strand_id
1 'polypeptide(L)'
;MLFSVTAMAATEFKIITLQHRFADDLLPIIQPLAGEDGVVTGMQNQLIFRTSPENMAEIEQVIASMDVARSNLKITVNRQNNLDSTQHGVDVSGRKRIGNAAISTNRYPRQARDGVQIDIQNNSSTTKQNNQQFINVVDGEFAFIQVGQSVPFTQEWRTFAHRYTHIQRTTEFIEVSTGFAVRPRSIGGQIELDITPRIAQLNQQGFIDFEALRTVVRVNKGEWFDLGGAMQRNDEVSRAILSFKNKAQTQNNVLNIRVDD
;
A
#
# COMPACT_ATOMS: atom_id res chain seq x y z
N MET A 1 58.51 16.92 -45.48
CA MET A 1 58.05 15.65 -44.88
C MET A 1 57.67 15.95 -43.45
N LEU A 2 56.36 16.07 -43.16
CA LEU A 2 55.84 16.16 -41.76
C LEU A 2 55.71 14.73 -41.24
N PHE A 3 56.51 14.38 -40.24
CA PHE A 3 56.29 13.16 -39.47
C PHE A 3 55.11 13.40 -38.48
N SER A 4 53.99 12.80 -38.77
CA SER A 4 52.85 12.71 -37.81
C SER A 4 53.27 11.70 -36.73
N VAL A 5 53.63 12.22 -35.55
CA VAL A 5 53.80 11.38 -34.36
C VAL A 5 52.40 11.01 -33.89
N THR A 6 51.96 9.80 -34.18
CA THR A 6 50.78 9.22 -33.54
C THR A 6 51.16 8.93 -32.10
N ALA A 7 50.65 9.79 -31.16
CA ALA A 7 50.71 9.52 -29.75
C ALA A 7 49.82 8.27 -29.50
N MET A 8 50.47 7.13 -29.20
CA MET A 8 49.73 5.99 -28.65
C MET A 8 49.20 6.40 -27.28
N ALA A 9 47.92 6.52 -27.15
CA ALA A 9 47.26 6.74 -25.83
C ALA A 9 47.62 5.55 -24.93
N ALA A 10 48.42 5.80 -23.88
CA ALA A 10 48.74 4.80 -22.87
C ALA A 10 47.44 4.41 -22.16
N THR A 11 47.05 3.15 -22.22
CA THR A 11 45.91 2.63 -21.44
C THR A 11 46.39 2.27 -20.05
N GLU A 12 45.69 2.76 -19.04
CA GLU A 12 45.90 2.43 -17.62
C GLU A 12 44.92 1.32 -17.22
N PHE A 13 45.40 0.37 -16.41
CA PHE A 13 44.59 -0.67 -15.79
C PHE A 13 44.48 -0.40 -14.30
N LYS A 14 43.23 -0.33 -13.77
CA LYS A 14 42.97 -0.07 -12.35
C LYS A 14 41.77 -0.86 -11.83
N ILE A 15 41.86 -1.29 -10.57
CA ILE A 15 40.76 -1.91 -9.84
C ILE A 15 40.37 -0.96 -8.71
N ILE A 16 39.14 -0.55 -8.68
CA ILE A 16 38.57 0.30 -7.62
C ILE A 16 37.57 -0.51 -6.84
N THR A 17 37.75 -0.56 -5.52
CA THR A 17 36.84 -1.23 -4.60
C THR A 17 35.87 -0.19 -4.02
N LEU A 18 34.58 -0.40 -4.25
CA LEU A 18 33.50 0.45 -3.73
C LEU A 18 33.26 0.12 -2.26
N GLN A 19 32.93 1.14 -1.47
CA GLN A 19 32.68 1.02 -0.03
C GLN A 19 31.19 0.89 0.30
N HIS A 20 30.32 1.52 -0.49
CA HIS A 20 28.93 1.70 -0.15
C HIS A 20 27.95 1.24 -1.23
N ARG A 21 28.46 0.94 -2.45
CA ARG A 21 27.63 0.55 -3.59
C ARG A 21 28.12 -0.73 -4.25
N PHE A 22 27.24 -1.36 -5.00
CA PHE A 22 27.61 -2.45 -5.89
C PHE A 22 28.07 -1.90 -7.24
N ALA A 23 28.96 -2.63 -7.90
CA ALA A 23 29.48 -2.24 -9.21
C ALA A 23 28.37 -2.09 -10.25
N ASP A 24 27.34 -2.94 -10.19
CA ASP A 24 26.19 -2.92 -11.10
C ASP A 24 25.39 -1.62 -11.03
N ASP A 25 25.38 -0.95 -9.88
CA ASP A 25 24.69 0.34 -9.70
C ASP A 25 25.39 1.48 -10.44
N LEU A 26 26.72 1.44 -10.49
CA LEU A 26 27.56 2.50 -11.07
C LEU A 26 27.97 2.23 -12.51
N LEU A 27 28.01 0.97 -12.93
CA LEU A 27 28.47 0.55 -14.24
C LEU A 27 27.78 1.31 -15.40
N PRO A 28 26.44 1.48 -15.42
CA PRO A 28 25.75 2.19 -16.50
C PRO A 28 26.13 3.68 -16.61
N ILE A 29 26.56 4.29 -15.50
CA ILE A 29 26.94 5.70 -15.44
C ILE A 29 28.40 5.89 -15.84
N ILE A 30 29.25 4.95 -15.44
CA ILE A 30 30.72 5.04 -15.61
C ILE A 30 31.15 4.53 -16.97
N GLN A 31 30.48 3.53 -17.54
CA GLN A 31 30.83 2.94 -18.80
C GLN A 31 30.98 3.97 -19.95
N PRO A 32 30.09 4.96 -20.12
CA PRO A 32 30.26 6.01 -21.13
C PRO A 32 31.48 6.90 -20.93
N LEU A 33 31.99 7.05 -19.70
CA LEU A 33 33.14 7.87 -19.37
C LEU A 33 34.48 7.19 -19.71
N ALA A 34 34.46 5.89 -19.90
CA ALA A 34 35.69 5.14 -20.26
C ALA A 34 36.24 5.47 -21.65
N GLY A 35 35.43 6.10 -22.52
CA GLY A 35 35.81 6.44 -23.89
C GLY A 35 35.67 5.24 -24.86
N GLU A 36 35.92 5.48 -26.16
CA GLU A 36 35.72 4.48 -27.22
C GLU A 36 36.64 3.26 -27.07
N ASP A 37 37.88 3.45 -26.61
CA ASP A 37 38.87 2.40 -26.40
C ASP A 37 38.90 1.88 -24.96
N GLY A 38 38.04 2.43 -24.09
CA GLY A 38 37.99 2.09 -22.69
C GLY A 38 37.03 0.91 -22.40
N VAL A 39 37.44 0.06 -21.46
CA VAL A 39 36.61 -1.06 -20.98
C VAL A 39 36.43 -0.96 -19.47
N VAL A 40 35.19 -1.09 -19.04
CA VAL A 40 34.83 -1.15 -17.63
C VAL A 40 34.05 -2.45 -17.39
N THR A 41 34.42 -3.16 -16.33
CA THR A 41 33.74 -4.39 -15.90
C THR A 41 33.50 -4.32 -14.41
N GLY A 42 32.31 -4.74 -13.97
CA GLY A 42 31.94 -4.77 -12.55
C GLY A 42 31.81 -6.20 -12.02
N MET A 43 32.23 -6.41 -10.78
CA MET A 43 31.99 -7.65 -10.07
C MET A 43 31.79 -7.36 -8.57
N GLN A 44 30.61 -7.62 -8.07
CA GLN A 44 30.24 -7.33 -6.68
C GLN A 44 30.44 -5.84 -6.32
N ASN A 45 31.45 -5.52 -5.51
CA ASN A 45 31.83 -4.16 -5.13
C ASN A 45 33.13 -3.69 -5.79
N GLN A 46 33.58 -4.33 -6.85
CA GLN A 46 34.80 -3.97 -7.57
C GLN A 46 34.50 -3.56 -9.01
N LEU A 47 35.10 -2.44 -9.42
CA LEU A 47 35.08 -1.97 -10.77
C LEU A 47 36.50 -2.13 -11.33
N ILE A 48 36.62 -2.76 -12.50
CA ILE A 48 37.87 -3.03 -13.21
C ILE A 48 37.88 -2.17 -14.44
N PHE A 49 38.90 -1.33 -14.55
CA PHE A 49 39.04 -0.34 -15.61
C PHE A 49 40.26 -0.64 -16.49
N ARG A 50 40.08 -0.37 -17.76
CA ARG A 50 41.15 -0.23 -18.72
C ARG A 50 40.81 0.96 -19.61
N THR A 51 41.44 2.11 -19.39
CA THR A 51 41.14 3.35 -20.11
C THR A 51 42.34 4.29 -20.13
N SER A 52 42.21 5.47 -20.75
CA SER A 52 43.26 6.49 -20.73
C SER A 52 43.42 7.12 -19.32
N PRO A 53 44.61 7.63 -18.98
CA PRO A 53 44.82 8.29 -17.68
C PRO A 53 43.87 9.50 -17.42
N GLU A 54 43.53 10.22 -18.50
CA GLU A 54 42.60 11.36 -18.41
C GLU A 54 41.20 10.91 -18.01
N ASN A 55 40.66 9.91 -18.71
CA ASN A 55 39.36 9.33 -18.40
C ASN A 55 39.35 8.67 -17.02
N MET A 56 40.48 8.05 -16.60
CA MET A 56 40.60 7.44 -15.28
C MET A 56 40.45 8.47 -14.17
N ALA A 57 41.07 9.62 -14.29
CA ALA A 57 40.96 10.69 -13.29
C ALA A 57 39.53 11.24 -13.19
N GLU A 58 38.82 11.38 -14.31
CA GLU A 58 37.41 11.77 -14.33
C GLU A 58 36.53 10.71 -13.67
N ILE A 59 36.71 9.45 -14.02
CA ILE A 59 35.99 8.31 -13.45
C ILE A 59 36.18 8.24 -11.93
N GLU A 60 37.40 8.40 -11.43
CA GLU A 60 37.68 8.38 -9.99
C GLU A 60 36.95 9.50 -9.24
N GLN A 61 36.89 10.69 -9.84
CA GLN A 61 36.16 11.81 -9.25
C GLN A 61 34.66 11.53 -9.20
N VAL A 62 34.09 10.94 -10.25
CA VAL A 62 32.68 10.57 -10.30
C VAL A 62 32.39 9.47 -9.28
N ILE A 63 33.22 8.42 -9.19
CA ILE A 63 33.07 7.36 -8.19
C ILE A 63 33.10 7.94 -6.78
N ALA A 64 34.07 8.79 -6.47
CA ALA A 64 34.19 9.40 -5.14
C ALA A 64 32.94 10.23 -4.76
N SER A 65 32.26 10.82 -5.73
CA SER A 65 31.01 11.56 -5.51
C SER A 65 29.78 10.67 -5.35
N MET A 66 29.79 9.48 -5.92
CA MET A 66 28.64 8.56 -5.98
C MET A 66 28.70 7.42 -4.98
N ASP A 67 29.93 6.99 -4.56
CA ASP A 67 30.13 5.92 -3.58
C ASP A 67 29.97 6.46 -2.14
N VAL A 68 28.79 6.97 -1.85
CA VAL A 68 28.44 7.50 -0.52
C VAL A 68 27.49 6.55 0.20
N ALA A 69 27.59 6.52 1.52
CA ALA A 69 26.73 5.69 2.36
C ALA A 69 25.25 6.11 2.21
N ARG A 70 24.38 5.13 1.97
CA ARG A 70 22.94 5.35 1.93
C ARG A 70 22.33 5.10 3.31
N SER A 71 21.42 5.96 3.73
CA SER A 71 20.72 5.80 5.00
C SER A 71 19.69 4.67 4.93
N ASN A 72 19.50 3.98 6.06
CA ASN A 72 18.32 3.15 6.26
C ASN A 72 17.20 4.03 6.77
N LEU A 73 16.08 4.00 6.11
CA LEU A 73 14.90 4.77 6.44
C LEU A 73 13.82 3.84 6.99
N LYS A 74 13.25 4.18 8.13
CA LYS A 74 12.10 3.50 8.71
C LYS A 74 10.82 4.18 8.27
N ILE A 75 10.04 3.50 7.47
CA ILE A 75 8.77 4.01 6.97
C ILE A 75 7.64 3.39 7.77
N THR A 76 6.89 4.24 8.46
CA THR A 76 5.74 3.85 9.28
C THR A 76 4.47 4.33 8.61
N VAL A 77 3.56 3.39 8.36
CA VAL A 77 2.21 3.67 7.84
C VAL A 77 1.20 3.39 8.93
N ASN A 78 0.39 4.37 9.27
CA ASN A 78 -0.68 4.28 10.24
C ASN A 78 -2.03 4.47 9.53
N ARG A 79 -2.89 3.44 9.60
CA ARG A 79 -4.26 3.48 9.13
C ARG A 79 -5.20 3.61 10.31
N GLN A 80 -5.97 4.68 10.32
CA GLN A 80 -7.07 4.88 11.26
C GLN A 80 -8.38 4.70 10.52
N ASN A 81 -9.20 3.77 10.97
CA ASN A 81 -10.54 3.55 10.45
C ASN A 81 -11.54 3.87 11.56
N ASN A 82 -12.35 4.90 11.33
CA ASN A 82 -13.46 5.26 12.20
C ASN A 82 -14.77 4.87 11.51
N LEU A 83 -15.46 3.91 12.09
CA LEU A 83 -16.75 3.44 11.62
C LEU A 83 -17.83 3.95 12.57
N ASP A 84 -18.61 4.91 12.11
CA ASP A 84 -19.79 5.41 12.84
C ASP A 84 -21.04 4.78 12.21
N SER A 85 -21.69 3.91 12.98
CA SER A 85 -22.95 3.29 12.60
C SER A 85 -24.07 3.85 13.48
N THR A 86 -25.02 4.51 12.85
CA THR A 86 -26.23 4.99 13.52
C THR A 86 -27.42 4.24 12.95
N GLN A 87 -28.06 3.47 13.79
CA GLN A 87 -29.24 2.69 13.44
C GLN A 87 -30.48 3.27 14.13
N HIS A 88 -31.37 3.83 13.33
CA HIS A 88 -32.68 4.28 13.81
C HIS A 88 -33.69 3.20 13.45
N GLY A 89 -34.26 2.60 14.45
CA GLY A 89 -35.36 1.64 14.31
C GLY A 89 -36.63 2.22 14.92
N VAL A 90 -37.72 2.20 14.18
CA VAL A 90 -39.05 2.45 14.70
C VAL A 90 -39.85 1.16 14.53
N ASP A 91 -40.19 0.52 15.62
CA ASP A 91 -41.03 -0.67 15.62
C ASP A 91 -42.44 -0.26 16.14
N VAL A 92 -43.44 -0.49 15.31
CA VAL A 92 -44.82 -0.20 15.64
C VAL A 92 -45.53 -1.52 15.82
N SER A 93 -45.94 -1.81 17.05
CA SER A 93 -46.71 -2.99 17.37
C SER A 93 -48.08 -2.59 17.93
N GLY A 94 -49.11 -3.36 17.63
CA GLY A 94 -50.44 -3.04 18.09
C GLY A 94 -51.29 -4.29 18.33
N ARG A 95 -52.29 -4.12 19.17
CA ARG A 95 -53.31 -5.15 19.45
C ARG A 95 -54.68 -4.49 19.47
N LYS A 96 -55.63 -5.15 18.81
CA LYS A 96 -57.03 -4.80 18.86
C LYS A 96 -57.86 -6.04 19.12
N ARG A 97 -58.77 -5.97 20.13
CA ARG A 97 -59.73 -7.03 20.41
C ARG A 97 -61.07 -6.66 19.79
N ILE A 98 -61.67 -7.60 19.11
CA ILE A 98 -63.00 -7.48 18.52
C ILE A 98 -63.77 -8.71 18.95
N GLY A 99 -64.68 -8.55 19.93
CA GLY A 99 -65.42 -9.68 20.57
C GLY A 99 -64.47 -10.65 21.24
N ASN A 100 -64.56 -11.94 20.92
CA ASN A 100 -63.70 -13.00 21.45
C ASN A 100 -62.38 -13.19 20.66
N ALA A 101 -62.17 -12.45 19.59
CA ALA A 101 -60.95 -12.52 18.79
C ALA A 101 -60.03 -11.34 19.08
N ALA A 102 -58.70 -11.58 19.08
CA ALA A 102 -57.72 -10.53 19.18
C ALA A 102 -56.75 -10.60 17.99
N ILE A 103 -56.59 -9.49 17.31
CA ILE A 103 -55.60 -9.31 16.25
C ILE A 103 -54.42 -8.56 16.83
N SER A 104 -53.21 -9.14 16.75
CA SER A 104 -51.99 -8.49 17.20
C SER A 104 -50.93 -8.57 16.08
N THR A 105 -50.19 -7.48 15.94
CA THR A 105 -48.96 -7.48 15.08
C THR A 105 -47.79 -8.05 15.88
N ASN A 106 -46.78 -8.52 15.18
CA ASN A 106 -45.57 -9.19 15.74
C ASN A 106 -45.03 -8.46 16.98
N ARG A 107 -44.72 -9.20 18.05
CA ARG A 107 -44.09 -8.75 19.31
C ARG A 107 -45.00 -8.05 20.34
N TYR A 108 -46.28 -7.84 20.11
CA TYR A 108 -47.14 -7.30 21.18
C TYR A 108 -47.46 -8.41 22.20
N PRO A 109 -47.26 -8.17 23.53
CA PRO A 109 -47.53 -9.19 24.54
C PRO A 109 -48.97 -9.69 24.48
N ARG A 110 -49.18 -11.03 24.46
CA ARG A 110 -50.50 -11.64 24.32
C ARG A 110 -51.47 -11.30 25.45
N GLN A 111 -50.96 -10.84 26.59
CA GLN A 111 -51.74 -10.49 27.79
C GLN A 111 -51.95 -8.98 27.96
N ALA A 112 -51.42 -8.15 27.04
CA ALA A 112 -51.57 -6.71 27.15
C ALA A 112 -52.96 -6.24 26.71
N ARG A 113 -53.38 -5.06 27.22
CA ARG A 113 -54.62 -4.39 26.83
C ARG A 113 -54.54 -3.91 25.38
N ASP A 114 -55.69 -3.65 24.77
CA ASP A 114 -55.72 -3.07 23.42
C ASP A 114 -54.92 -1.75 23.38
N GLY A 115 -54.07 -1.59 22.41
CA GLY A 115 -53.21 -0.42 22.29
C GLY A 115 -52.22 -0.51 21.14
N VAL A 116 -51.52 0.57 20.90
CA VAL A 116 -50.43 0.69 19.97
C VAL A 116 -49.19 1.05 20.78
N GLN A 117 -48.15 0.28 20.60
CA GLN A 117 -46.84 0.55 21.18
C GLN A 117 -45.90 0.95 20.07
N ILE A 118 -45.22 2.04 20.24
CA ILE A 118 -44.20 2.55 19.34
C ILE A 118 -42.88 2.48 20.10
N ASP A 119 -42.01 1.58 19.68
CA ASP A 119 -40.67 1.45 20.21
C ASP A 119 -39.71 2.17 19.28
N ILE A 120 -39.07 3.21 19.75
CA ILE A 120 -38.05 3.95 19.04
C ILE A 120 -36.70 3.51 19.58
N GLN A 121 -35.96 2.79 18.76
CA GLN A 121 -34.61 2.38 19.09
C GLN A 121 -33.61 3.28 18.33
N ASN A 122 -32.76 3.92 19.12
CA ASN A 122 -31.65 4.68 18.60
C ASN A 122 -30.34 4.02 19.09
N ASN A 123 -29.69 3.30 18.22
CA ASN A 123 -28.41 2.62 18.51
C ASN A 123 -27.30 3.29 17.73
N SER A 124 -26.35 3.88 18.44
CA SER A 124 -25.14 4.42 17.84
C SER A 124 -23.95 3.61 18.30
N SER A 125 -23.13 3.16 17.36
CA SER A 125 -21.89 2.43 17.62
C SER A 125 -20.76 3.11 16.88
N THR A 126 -19.69 3.43 17.60
CA THR A 126 -18.46 3.94 17.02
C THR A 126 -17.36 2.90 17.22
N THR A 127 -16.84 2.37 16.13
CA THR A 127 -15.71 1.46 16.14
C THR A 127 -14.48 2.18 15.60
N LYS A 128 -13.42 2.23 16.42
CA LYS A 128 -12.12 2.78 16.02
C LYS A 128 -11.12 1.66 15.86
N GLN A 129 -10.57 1.52 14.68
CA GLN A 129 -9.46 0.61 14.40
C GLN A 129 -8.23 1.42 14.05
N ASN A 130 -7.13 1.12 14.72
CA ASN A 130 -5.82 1.68 14.41
C ASN A 130 -4.88 0.54 14.05
N ASN A 131 -4.33 0.57 12.84
CA ASN A 131 -3.38 -0.42 12.36
C ASN A 131 -2.11 0.30 11.91
N GLN A 132 -0.99 -0.03 12.56
CA GLN A 132 0.30 0.54 12.28
C GLN A 132 1.24 -0.54 11.75
N GLN A 133 1.87 -0.26 10.62
CA GLN A 133 2.87 -1.11 9.99
C GLN A 133 4.13 -0.29 9.75
N PHE A 134 5.30 -0.93 9.81
CA PHE A 134 6.55 -0.27 9.46
C PHE A 134 7.45 -1.21 8.67
N ILE A 135 8.32 -0.61 7.86
CA ILE A 135 9.35 -1.31 7.10
C ILE A 135 10.62 -0.47 7.10
N ASN A 136 11.77 -1.14 7.16
CA ASN A 136 13.06 -0.50 6.97
C ASN A 136 13.52 -0.72 5.53
N VAL A 137 13.99 0.34 4.90
CA VAL A 137 14.42 0.32 3.51
C VAL A 137 15.61 1.24 3.31
N VAL A 138 16.56 0.83 2.48
CA VAL A 138 17.69 1.68 2.07
C VAL A 138 17.19 2.79 1.16
N ASP A 139 17.70 3.99 1.33
CA ASP A 139 17.37 5.15 0.50
C ASP A 139 17.59 4.84 -1.01
N GLY A 140 16.56 5.06 -1.82
CA GLY A 140 16.51 4.75 -3.24
C GLY A 140 16.05 3.33 -3.58
N GLU A 141 16.01 2.40 -2.62
CA GLU A 141 15.59 1.02 -2.86
C GLU A 141 14.07 0.84 -2.71
N PHE A 142 13.59 -0.25 -3.28
CA PHE A 142 12.18 -0.62 -3.21
C PHE A 142 11.94 -1.60 -2.06
N ALA A 143 10.92 -1.34 -1.28
CA ALA A 143 10.47 -2.25 -0.23
C ALA A 143 8.97 -2.51 -0.32
N PHE A 144 8.58 -3.71 0.11
CA PHE A 144 7.19 -4.15 0.10
C PHE A 144 6.87 -4.93 1.37
N ILE A 145 5.75 -4.59 2.00
CA ILE A 145 5.19 -5.34 3.12
C ILE A 145 3.75 -5.74 2.80
N GLN A 146 3.40 -6.98 3.07
CA GLN A 146 2.06 -7.53 2.89
C GLN A 146 1.71 -8.42 4.07
N VAL A 147 0.51 -8.21 4.61
CA VAL A 147 -0.07 -9.03 5.67
C VAL A 147 -1.45 -9.46 5.20
N GLY A 148 -1.75 -10.75 5.30
CA GLY A 148 -3.00 -11.27 4.78
C GLY A 148 -3.44 -12.55 5.47
N GLN A 149 -4.63 -12.99 5.08
CA GLN A 149 -5.19 -14.27 5.46
C GLN A 149 -5.83 -14.95 4.25
N SER A 150 -5.82 -16.26 4.25
CA SER A 150 -6.52 -17.06 3.26
C SER A 150 -7.92 -17.38 3.76
N VAL A 151 -8.93 -17.00 2.99
CA VAL A 151 -10.34 -17.19 3.34
C VAL A 151 -10.92 -18.29 2.47
N PRO A 152 -11.50 -19.38 3.05
CA PRO A 152 -12.14 -20.43 2.27
C PRO A 152 -13.45 -19.92 1.68
N PHE A 153 -13.59 -20.01 0.39
CA PHE A 153 -14.79 -19.68 -0.35
C PHE A 153 -15.40 -20.99 -0.89
N THR A 154 -16.53 -21.43 -0.29
CA THR A 154 -17.18 -22.67 -0.67
C THR A 154 -18.35 -22.40 -1.61
N GLN A 155 -18.27 -22.92 -2.81
CA GLN A 155 -19.36 -22.93 -3.79
C GLN A 155 -20.10 -24.24 -3.73
N GLU A 156 -21.43 -24.19 -3.68
CA GLU A 156 -22.30 -25.34 -3.70
C GLU A 156 -23.15 -25.34 -4.97
N TRP A 157 -22.94 -26.33 -5.80
CA TRP A 157 -23.74 -26.56 -7.02
C TRP A 157 -24.78 -27.64 -6.75
N ARG A 158 -26.06 -27.33 -6.98
CA ARG A 158 -27.16 -28.26 -6.84
C ARG A 158 -27.74 -28.58 -8.23
N THR A 159 -27.57 -29.82 -8.67
CA THR A 159 -28.18 -30.31 -9.89
C THR A 159 -29.41 -31.13 -9.55
N PHE A 160 -30.57 -30.67 -10.03
CA PHE A 160 -31.84 -31.37 -9.80
C PHE A 160 -32.12 -32.34 -10.95
N ALA A 161 -32.20 -33.62 -10.67
CA ALA A 161 -32.66 -34.65 -11.58
C ALA A 161 -33.98 -35.20 -11.08
N HIS A 162 -34.75 -35.83 -11.96
CA HIS A 162 -36.15 -36.22 -11.72
C HIS A 162 -36.42 -37.08 -10.45
N ARG A 163 -35.38 -37.68 -9.86
CA ARG A 163 -35.49 -38.52 -8.66
C ARG A 163 -34.43 -38.33 -7.59
N TYR A 164 -33.42 -37.46 -7.84
CA TYR A 164 -32.34 -37.18 -6.89
C TYR A 164 -31.73 -35.79 -7.12
N THR A 165 -31.18 -35.26 -6.04
CA THR A 165 -30.43 -33.99 -6.08
C THR A 165 -28.95 -34.35 -5.89
N HIS A 166 -28.13 -33.93 -6.84
CA HIS A 166 -26.69 -34.06 -6.72
C HIS A 166 -26.13 -32.70 -6.20
N ILE A 167 -25.37 -32.77 -5.11
CA ILE A 167 -24.73 -31.62 -4.50
C ILE A 167 -23.23 -31.75 -4.68
N GLN A 168 -22.64 -30.81 -5.38
CA GLN A 168 -21.20 -30.73 -5.54
C GLN A 168 -20.71 -29.47 -4.80
N ARG A 169 -19.72 -29.62 -3.91
CA ARG A 169 -19.08 -28.56 -3.16
C ARG A 169 -17.65 -28.42 -3.62
N THR A 170 -17.26 -27.20 -3.95
CA THR A 170 -15.88 -26.83 -4.28
C THR A 170 -15.46 -25.73 -3.33
N THR A 171 -14.33 -25.90 -2.66
CA THR A 171 -13.76 -24.87 -1.79
C THR A 171 -12.49 -24.33 -2.44
N GLU A 172 -12.51 -23.02 -2.68
CA GLU A 172 -11.37 -22.25 -3.18
C GLU A 172 -10.90 -21.32 -2.07
N PHE A 173 -9.58 -21.16 -1.93
CA PHE A 173 -9.00 -20.23 -0.96
C PHE A 173 -8.65 -18.93 -1.66
N ILE A 174 -9.24 -17.85 -1.17
CA ILE A 174 -8.99 -16.51 -1.69
C ILE A 174 -8.10 -15.75 -0.69
N GLU A 175 -7.00 -15.20 -1.17
CA GLU A 175 -6.10 -14.40 -0.34
C GLU A 175 -6.62 -12.97 -0.19
N VAL A 176 -6.85 -12.57 1.05
CA VAL A 176 -7.22 -11.19 1.43
C VAL A 176 -6.02 -10.57 2.13
N SER A 177 -5.37 -9.61 1.47
CA SER A 177 -4.13 -9.04 1.97
C SER A 177 -4.11 -7.52 1.94
N THR A 178 -3.49 -6.95 2.95
CA THR A 178 -3.26 -5.51 3.10
C THR A 178 -1.77 -5.25 3.23
N GLY A 179 -1.28 -4.22 2.56
CA GLY A 179 0.13 -3.86 2.62
C GLY A 179 0.45 -2.59 1.87
N PHE A 180 1.72 -2.32 1.72
CA PHE A 180 2.18 -1.21 0.89
C PHE A 180 3.54 -1.51 0.28
N ALA A 181 3.75 -0.94 -0.89
CA ALA A 181 5.04 -0.87 -1.56
C ALA A 181 5.55 0.57 -1.46
N VAL A 182 6.85 0.75 -1.27
CA VAL A 182 7.42 2.08 -1.11
C VAL A 182 8.85 2.15 -1.64
N ARG A 183 9.18 3.29 -2.25
CA ARG A 183 10.54 3.66 -2.64
C ARG A 183 10.81 5.06 -2.14
N PRO A 184 11.59 5.24 -1.07
CA PRO A 184 12.03 6.55 -0.62
C PRO A 184 13.21 7.05 -1.44
N ARG A 185 13.32 8.37 -1.62
CA ARG A 185 14.46 9.04 -2.21
C ARG A 185 14.72 10.34 -1.46
N SER A 186 15.89 10.46 -0.85
CA SER A 186 16.29 11.68 -0.14
C SER A 186 16.72 12.76 -1.13
N ILE A 187 16.10 13.92 -1.07
CA ILE A 187 16.40 15.08 -1.93
C ILE A 187 16.35 16.34 -1.10
N GLY A 188 17.49 17.03 -0.95
CA GLY A 188 17.53 18.35 -0.33
C GLY A 188 16.99 18.43 1.10
N GLY A 189 17.15 17.38 1.90
CA GLY A 189 16.67 17.31 3.28
C GLY A 189 15.22 16.83 3.43
N GLN A 190 14.50 16.65 2.33
CA GLN A 190 13.18 16.03 2.29
C GLN A 190 13.29 14.61 1.71
N ILE A 191 12.23 13.83 1.89
CA ILE A 191 12.13 12.49 1.33
C ILE A 191 10.97 12.46 0.35
N GLU A 192 11.26 12.12 -0.89
CA GLU A 192 10.27 11.81 -1.90
C GLU A 192 9.91 10.33 -1.77
N LEU A 193 8.63 10.04 -1.59
CA LEU A 193 8.09 8.69 -1.42
C LEU A 193 7.21 8.34 -2.62
N ASP A 194 7.62 7.35 -3.41
CA ASP A 194 6.71 6.64 -4.32
C ASP A 194 6.07 5.51 -3.52
N ILE A 195 4.79 5.65 -3.17
CA ILE A 195 4.08 4.72 -2.31
C ILE A 195 2.81 4.19 -2.97
N THR A 196 2.61 2.88 -2.84
CA THR A 196 1.44 2.16 -3.36
C THR A 196 0.82 1.34 -2.22
N PRO A 197 -0.05 1.93 -1.40
CA PRO A 197 -0.84 1.17 -0.44
C PRO A 197 -1.89 0.32 -1.16
N ARG A 198 -2.12 -0.86 -0.63
CA ARG A 198 -3.17 -1.78 -1.03
C ARG A 198 -3.86 -2.31 0.21
N ILE A 199 -5.17 -2.12 0.28
CA ILE A 199 -5.99 -2.51 1.40
C ILE A 199 -7.05 -3.46 0.88
N ALA A 200 -7.16 -4.65 1.46
CA ALA A 200 -8.24 -5.57 1.21
C ALA A 200 -8.87 -6.01 2.53
N GLN A 201 -10.17 -6.08 2.59
CA GLN A 201 -10.91 -6.53 3.76
C GLN A 201 -12.16 -7.32 3.35
N LEU A 202 -12.49 -8.34 4.14
CA LEU A 202 -13.73 -9.07 4.00
C LEU A 202 -14.84 -8.29 4.69
N ASN A 203 -15.92 -7.96 3.98
CA ASN A 203 -17.08 -7.30 4.57
C ASN A 203 -18.04 -8.32 5.22
N GLN A 204 -19.05 -7.82 5.91
CA GLN A 204 -20.05 -8.66 6.60
C GLN A 204 -20.90 -9.52 5.66
N GLN A 205 -20.99 -9.15 4.38
CA GLN A 205 -21.71 -9.90 3.35
C GLN A 205 -20.85 -11.00 2.71
N GLY A 206 -19.56 -11.10 3.08
CA GLY A 206 -18.63 -12.08 2.52
C GLY A 206 -17.97 -11.64 1.21
N PHE A 207 -18.07 -10.36 0.82
CA PHE A 207 -17.35 -9.81 -0.31
C PHE A 207 -16.00 -9.25 0.11
N ILE A 208 -15.06 -9.24 -0.81
CA ILE A 208 -13.75 -8.62 -0.61
C ILE A 208 -13.80 -7.22 -1.19
N ASP A 209 -13.75 -6.23 -0.31
CA ASP A 209 -13.55 -4.85 -0.68
C ASP A 209 -12.06 -4.58 -0.76
N PHE A 210 -11.60 -3.96 -1.85
CA PHE A 210 -10.21 -3.59 -1.99
C PHE A 210 -10.06 -2.13 -2.40
N GLU A 211 -9.02 -1.52 -1.89
CA GLU A 211 -8.61 -0.15 -2.21
C GLU A 211 -7.13 -0.19 -2.60
N ALA A 212 -6.79 0.41 -3.70
CA ALA A 212 -5.42 0.54 -4.16
C ALA A 212 -5.17 1.97 -4.65
N LEU A 213 -4.01 2.49 -4.32
CA LEU A 213 -3.58 3.82 -4.71
C LEU A 213 -2.11 3.76 -5.11
N ARG A 214 -1.70 4.68 -5.95
CA ARG A 214 -0.28 4.98 -6.17
C ARG A 214 -0.10 6.48 -6.17
N THR A 215 0.83 6.96 -5.36
CA THR A 215 1.13 8.39 -5.29
C THR A 215 2.61 8.64 -5.02
N VAL A 216 3.07 9.82 -5.43
CA VAL A 216 4.39 10.33 -5.10
C VAL A 216 4.21 11.59 -4.26
N VAL A 217 4.75 11.59 -3.06
CA VAL A 217 4.65 12.70 -2.11
C VAL A 217 6.02 13.07 -1.57
N ARG A 218 6.20 14.32 -1.16
CA ARG A 218 7.39 14.78 -0.43
C ARG A 218 7.03 15.03 1.02
N VAL A 219 7.81 14.44 1.91
CA VAL A 219 7.61 14.50 3.35
C VAL A 219 8.89 14.94 4.04
N ASN A 220 8.74 15.59 5.19
CA ASN A 220 9.87 15.88 6.07
C ASN A 220 10.14 14.68 6.99
N LYS A 221 11.40 14.44 7.33
CA LYS A 221 11.76 13.39 8.29
C LYS A 221 11.12 13.65 9.66
N GLY A 222 10.63 12.60 10.30
CA GLY A 222 10.04 12.65 11.64
C GLY A 222 8.62 13.20 11.72
N GLU A 223 8.06 13.73 10.62
CA GLU A 223 6.72 14.31 10.61
C GLU A 223 5.69 13.32 10.03
N TRP A 224 4.49 13.35 10.62
CA TRP A 224 3.36 12.61 10.08
C TRP A 224 2.76 13.36 8.91
N PHE A 225 2.63 12.69 7.79
CA PHE A 225 2.01 13.19 6.58
C PHE A 225 0.72 12.43 6.31
N ASP A 226 -0.39 13.16 6.13
CA ASP A 226 -1.69 12.58 5.79
C ASP A 226 -1.77 12.32 4.27
N LEU A 227 -1.67 11.06 3.87
CA LEU A 227 -1.84 10.64 2.48
C LEU A 227 -3.28 10.86 2.00
N GLY A 228 -4.25 10.70 2.88
CA GLY A 228 -5.65 10.96 2.58
C GLY A 228 -5.93 12.42 2.24
N GLY A 229 -5.37 13.36 3.02
CA GLY A 229 -5.49 14.81 2.79
C GLY A 229 -4.84 15.27 1.49
N ALA A 230 -3.70 14.72 1.13
CA ALA A 230 -3.04 15.02 -0.14
C ALA A 230 -3.85 14.54 -1.34
N MET A 231 -4.51 13.39 -1.21
CA MET A 231 -5.39 12.83 -2.23
C MET A 231 -6.65 13.66 -2.42
N GLN A 232 -7.25 14.17 -1.36
CA GLN A 232 -8.44 15.03 -1.44
C GLN A 232 -8.21 16.30 -2.27
N ARG A 233 -6.99 16.77 -2.36
CA ARG A 233 -6.65 17.97 -3.14
C ARG A 233 -6.43 17.70 -4.63
N ASN A 234 -6.06 16.47 -4.99
CA ASN A 234 -5.59 16.18 -6.34
C ASN A 234 -6.56 15.37 -7.22
N ASP A 235 -7.54 14.65 -6.63
CA ASP A 235 -8.42 13.80 -7.45
C ASP A 235 -9.75 13.45 -6.73
N GLU A 236 -10.88 13.59 -7.44
CA GLU A 236 -12.20 13.17 -6.96
C GLU A 236 -12.30 11.64 -6.76
N VAL A 237 -11.56 10.87 -7.55
CA VAL A 237 -11.51 9.41 -7.47
C VAL A 237 -10.85 8.98 -6.16
N SER A 238 -9.76 9.65 -5.76
CA SER A 238 -9.07 9.38 -4.50
C SER A 238 -9.95 9.68 -3.28
N ARG A 239 -10.85 10.66 -3.40
CA ARG A 239 -11.83 10.99 -2.37
C ARG A 239 -12.88 9.89 -2.20
N ALA A 240 -13.28 9.25 -3.29
CA ALA A 240 -14.22 8.13 -3.26
C ALA A 240 -13.62 6.85 -2.64
N ILE A 241 -12.31 6.66 -2.78
CA ILE A 241 -11.58 5.51 -2.21
C ILE A 241 -11.46 5.62 -0.68
N LEU A 242 -11.33 6.83 -0.14
CA LEU A 242 -11.08 7.06 1.29
C LEU A 242 -12.34 7.29 2.13
N SER A 243 -13.48 7.60 1.50
CA SER A 243 -14.75 7.81 2.19
C SER A 243 -15.88 7.01 1.55
N PHE A 244 -16.27 5.93 2.21
CA PHE A 244 -17.49 5.20 1.85
C PHE A 244 -18.66 5.73 2.68
N LYS A 245 -19.63 6.36 2.04
CA LYS A 245 -20.82 6.89 2.69
C LYS A 245 -22.04 6.07 2.31
N ASN A 246 -22.41 5.13 3.16
CA ASN A 246 -23.71 4.48 3.08
C ASN A 246 -24.71 5.27 3.95
N LYS A 247 -26.01 5.30 3.59
CA LYS A 247 -27.05 6.10 4.26
C LYS A 247 -27.20 5.86 5.78
N ALA A 248 -26.61 4.76 6.29
CA ALA A 248 -26.65 4.36 7.71
C ALA A 248 -25.24 4.20 8.34
N GLN A 249 -24.16 4.39 7.57
CA GLN A 249 -22.81 4.09 8.03
C GLN A 249 -21.83 5.08 7.42
N THR A 250 -21.08 5.80 8.24
CA THR A 250 -20.01 6.69 7.80
C THR A 250 -18.68 6.05 8.17
N GLN A 251 -17.87 5.74 7.17
CA GLN A 251 -16.53 5.21 7.35
C GLN A 251 -15.53 6.27 6.92
N ASN A 252 -14.67 6.69 7.83
CA ASN A 252 -13.56 7.59 7.56
C ASN A 252 -12.26 6.81 7.69
N ASN A 253 -11.56 6.66 6.57
CA ASN A 253 -10.22 6.07 6.53
C ASN A 253 -9.21 7.21 6.43
N VAL A 254 -8.30 7.28 7.40
CA VAL A 254 -7.17 8.20 7.38
C VAL A 254 -5.90 7.36 7.28
N LEU A 255 -5.07 7.69 6.31
CA LEU A 255 -3.81 7.01 6.06
C LEU A 255 -2.67 8.01 6.26
N ASN A 256 -1.93 7.85 7.36
CA ASN A 256 -0.78 8.67 7.71
C ASN A 256 0.52 7.92 7.47
N ILE A 257 1.53 8.62 7.02
CA ILE A 257 2.87 8.09 6.84
C ILE A 257 3.90 8.95 7.58
N ARG A 258 4.93 8.31 8.11
CA ARG A 258 6.10 8.96 8.72
C ARG A 258 7.36 8.25 8.29
N VAL A 259 8.41 9.02 8.05
CA VAL A 259 9.74 8.51 7.72
C VAL A 259 10.72 8.97 8.79
N ASP A 260 11.37 8.00 9.38
CA ASP A 260 12.42 8.18 10.40
C ASP A 260 13.76 7.58 9.87
N ASP A 261 14.89 7.96 10.47
CA ASP A 261 16.19 7.31 10.24
C ASP A 261 16.28 5.99 10.99
#